data_15d4fad72a9125db85c5cb93a26bac93
#
_entry.id   15d4fad72a9125db85c5cb93a26bac93
#
_cell.length_a   1.000
_cell.length_b   1.000
_cell.length_c   1.000
_cell.angle_alpha   90.00
_cell.angle_beta   90.00
_cell.angle_gamma   90.00
#
_symmetry.space_group_name_H-M   'P 1'
#
loop_
_entity.id
_entity.type
_entity.pdbx_description
1 polymer ?
#
loop_
_entity_poly.entity_id
_entity_poly.type
_entity_poly.pdbx_seq_one_letter_code
_entity_poly.pdbx_strand_id
1 'polypeptide(L)'
;ELILMPALVARLRAQAPGIRLRMTPFGNDLAETGVISGTTAMVLGRIVDPPDNLVVQHLMDDGLACVVRRNHPDVDRAISREQYESLKHVNVLPPGRIRAGVFQALGKQNLKRDVAVSVTHFLAVPEMIAVTDYCATLPILICRGLERDPRLKVLPAPVDLGTFPVELGWHVRYRDDPAHRWLRAAVIDTARSISESSGV
;
A
#
# COMPACT_ATOMS: atom_id res chain seq x y z
N GLU A 1 0.33 -2.69 6.09
CA GLU A 1 0.09 -3.72 7.14
C GLU A 1 -0.23 -5.08 6.51
N LEU A 2 -1.29 -5.21 5.69
CA LEU A 2 -1.82 -6.47 5.15
C LEU A 2 -0.77 -7.39 4.52
N ILE A 3 0.21 -6.84 3.86
CA ILE A 3 1.18 -7.61 3.06
C ILE A 3 2.41 -7.98 3.88
N LEU A 4 3.03 -7.00 4.53
CA LEU A 4 4.31 -7.19 5.22
C LEU A 4 4.13 -7.82 6.61
N MET A 5 3.12 -7.37 7.37
CA MET A 5 3.03 -7.72 8.79
C MET A 5 2.82 -9.20 9.07
N PRO A 6 2.00 -9.97 8.32
CA PRO A 6 1.85 -11.40 8.59
C PRO A 6 3.18 -12.16 8.52
N ALA A 7 3.98 -11.91 7.48
CA ALA A 7 5.29 -12.56 7.30
C ALA A 7 6.31 -12.07 8.34
N LEU A 8 6.34 -10.76 8.63
CA LEU A 8 7.22 -10.20 9.65
C LEU A 8 6.90 -10.76 11.04
N VAL A 9 5.63 -10.81 11.44
CA VAL A 9 5.21 -11.36 12.75
C VAL A 9 5.59 -12.83 12.86
N ALA A 10 5.39 -13.63 11.82
CA ALA A 10 5.80 -15.05 11.82
C ALA A 10 7.32 -15.18 12.04
N ARG A 11 8.12 -14.36 11.36
CA ARG A 11 9.58 -14.30 11.52
C ARG A 11 10.00 -13.89 12.93
N LEU A 12 9.43 -12.80 13.45
CA LEU A 12 9.74 -12.30 14.79
C LEU A 12 9.38 -13.31 15.88
N ARG A 13 8.24 -13.99 15.74
CA ARG A 13 7.84 -15.05 16.67
C ARG A 13 8.87 -16.17 16.74
N ALA A 14 9.47 -16.54 15.61
CA ALA A 14 10.48 -17.59 15.57
C ALA A 14 11.85 -17.15 16.12
N GLN A 15 12.26 -15.91 15.84
CA GLN A 15 13.62 -15.43 16.10
C GLN A 15 13.74 -14.61 17.40
N ALA A 16 12.67 -13.94 17.81
CA ALA A 16 12.65 -13.05 18.97
C ALA A 16 11.26 -13.02 19.63
N PRO A 17 10.83 -14.12 20.28
CA PRO A 17 9.47 -14.29 20.78
C PRO A 17 9.07 -13.30 21.88
N GLY A 18 10.03 -12.62 22.49
CA GLY A 18 9.80 -11.56 23.49
C GLY A 18 9.48 -10.18 22.90
N ILE A 19 9.62 -9.98 21.60
CA ILE A 19 9.32 -8.69 20.96
C ILE A 19 7.80 -8.46 20.94
N ARG A 20 7.40 -7.25 21.34
CA ARG A 20 6.03 -6.77 21.20
C ARG A 20 6.00 -5.66 20.16
N LEU A 21 5.19 -5.84 19.13
CA LEU A 21 4.95 -4.81 18.11
C LEU A 21 3.66 -4.06 18.41
N ARG A 22 3.76 -2.74 18.30
CA ARG A 22 2.59 -1.86 18.30
C ARG A 22 2.55 -1.13 16.96
N MET A 23 1.48 -1.33 16.22
CA MET A 23 1.20 -0.62 14.99
C MET A 23 0.32 0.58 15.29
N THR A 24 0.64 1.71 14.70
CA THR A 24 -0.19 2.91 14.76
C THR A 24 -0.53 3.34 13.33
N PRO A 25 -1.71 3.90 13.09
CA PRO A 25 -2.03 4.45 11.79
C PRO A 25 -0.99 5.49 11.37
N PHE A 26 -0.74 5.58 10.08
CA PHE A 26 0.05 6.67 9.53
C PHE A 26 -0.74 7.97 9.76
N GLY A 27 -0.13 8.96 10.42
CA GLY A 27 -0.76 10.26 10.67
C GLY A 27 -0.90 11.11 9.40
N ASN A 28 -1.39 12.34 9.55
CA ASN A 28 -1.53 13.26 8.41
C ASN A 28 -0.18 13.64 7.78
N ASP A 29 0.88 13.60 8.58
CA ASP A 29 2.25 13.81 8.15
C ASP A 29 3.26 12.97 8.97
N LEU A 30 4.55 13.08 8.62
CA LEU A 30 5.62 12.35 9.31
C LEU A 30 5.77 12.76 10.78
N ALA A 31 5.48 14.01 11.14
CA ALA A 31 5.60 14.49 12.52
C ALA A 31 4.57 13.79 13.42
N GLU A 32 3.32 13.64 12.96
CA GLU A 32 2.26 12.95 13.69
C GLU A 32 2.56 11.45 13.90
N THR A 33 3.37 10.83 13.05
CA THR A 33 3.76 9.42 13.24
C THR A 33 4.65 9.21 14.47
N GLY A 34 5.29 10.26 14.96
CA GLY A 34 6.28 10.16 16.03
C GLY A 34 7.66 9.66 15.59
N VAL A 35 7.89 9.39 14.29
CA VAL A 35 9.19 8.92 13.78
C VAL A 35 10.24 10.03 13.82
N ILE A 36 9.84 11.28 13.59
CA ILE A 36 10.74 12.45 13.64
C ILE A 36 11.18 12.76 15.08
N SER A 37 10.29 12.62 16.05
CA SER A 37 10.61 12.77 17.47
C SER A 37 11.34 11.54 18.05
N GLY A 38 11.35 10.42 17.32
CA GLY A 38 11.91 9.15 17.75
C GLY A 38 11.07 8.43 18.82
N THR A 39 9.80 8.77 18.98
CA THR A 39 8.85 8.03 19.83
C THR A 39 8.29 6.80 19.12
N THR A 40 8.25 6.83 17.78
CA THR A 40 7.99 5.68 16.93
C THR A 40 9.31 5.18 16.35
N ALA A 41 9.57 3.89 16.46
CA ALA A 41 10.82 3.29 16.02
C ALA A 41 11.02 3.40 14.50
N MET A 42 9.97 3.08 13.72
CA MET A 42 10.04 3.05 12.26
C MET A 42 8.69 3.43 11.65
N VAL A 43 8.75 3.95 10.42
CA VAL A 43 7.58 4.20 9.57
C VAL A 43 7.75 3.43 8.26
N LEU A 44 6.65 2.88 7.76
CA LEU A 44 6.59 2.14 6.50
C LEU A 44 5.59 2.80 5.57
N GLY A 45 6.02 3.13 4.36
CA GLY A 45 5.15 3.72 3.34
C GLY A 45 5.93 4.58 2.36
N ARG A 46 5.22 5.40 1.60
CA ARG A 46 5.84 6.42 0.77
C ARG A 46 6.22 7.61 1.64
N ILE A 47 7.50 7.93 1.69
CA ILE A 47 8.03 9.05 2.47
C ILE A 47 8.33 10.20 1.50
N VAL A 48 7.71 11.34 1.72
CA VAL A 48 7.87 12.53 0.88
C VAL A 48 8.55 13.62 1.71
N ASP A 49 9.58 14.24 1.14
CA ASP A 49 10.35 15.32 1.76
C ASP A 49 10.84 14.97 3.18
N PRO A 50 11.64 13.89 3.34
CA PRO A 50 12.14 13.50 4.65
C PRO A 50 13.04 14.58 5.23
N PRO A 51 12.91 14.93 6.52
CA PRO A 51 13.84 15.85 7.18
C PRO A 51 15.22 15.20 7.38
N ASP A 52 16.27 16.00 7.60
CA ASP A 52 17.66 15.55 7.72
C ASP A 52 17.90 14.52 8.84
N ASN A 53 17.07 14.52 9.86
CA ASN A 53 17.16 13.58 10.98
C ASN A 53 16.44 12.26 10.73
N LEU A 54 15.86 12.06 9.55
CA LEU A 54 15.22 10.82 9.13
C LEU A 54 16.08 10.08 8.11
N VAL A 55 16.44 8.85 8.40
CA VAL A 55 17.06 7.95 7.44
C VAL A 55 15.95 7.21 6.70
N VAL A 56 16.03 7.21 5.38
CA VAL A 56 15.05 6.53 4.51
C VAL A 56 15.75 5.46 3.69
N GLN A 57 15.18 4.28 3.66
CA GLN A 57 15.64 3.16 2.85
C GLN A 57 14.52 2.64 1.97
N HIS A 58 14.78 2.58 0.68
CA HIS A 58 13.90 1.93 -0.30
C HIS A 58 13.79 0.43 0.01
N LEU A 59 12.58 -0.10 -0.03
CA LEU A 59 12.28 -1.52 0.15
C LEU A 59 11.89 -2.20 -1.17
N MET A 60 10.95 -1.61 -1.89
CA MET A 60 10.43 -2.10 -3.16
C MET A 60 9.62 -1.00 -3.85
N ASP A 61 9.31 -1.21 -5.13
CA ASP A 61 8.32 -0.40 -5.83
C ASP A 61 6.97 -1.11 -5.87
N ASP A 62 5.89 -0.35 -5.90
CA ASP A 62 4.53 -0.86 -6.10
C ASP A 62 3.85 -0.05 -7.21
N GLY A 63 2.89 -0.64 -7.86
CA GLY A 63 2.09 -0.02 -8.92
C GLY A 63 0.61 -0.01 -8.54
N LEU A 64 -0.23 0.28 -9.53
CA LEU A 64 -1.68 0.33 -9.37
C LEU A 64 -2.37 -0.63 -10.34
N ALA A 65 -3.40 -1.31 -9.87
CA ALA A 65 -4.27 -2.17 -10.65
C ALA A 65 -5.74 -1.86 -10.37
N CYS A 66 -6.62 -2.29 -11.26
CA CYS A 66 -8.05 -2.17 -11.12
C CYS A 66 -8.65 -3.45 -10.54
N VAL A 67 -9.67 -3.30 -9.69
CA VAL A 67 -10.44 -4.40 -9.14
C VAL A 67 -11.92 -4.16 -9.44
N VAL A 68 -12.57 -5.18 -10.02
CA VAL A 68 -14.00 -5.22 -10.29
C VAL A 68 -14.57 -6.55 -9.81
N ARG A 69 -15.90 -6.68 -9.70
CA ARG A 69 -16.49 -8.00 -9.44
C ARG A 69 -16.24 -8.95 -10.60
N ARG A 70 -16.14 -10.27 -10.30
CA ARG A 70 -15.79 -11.28 -11.31
C ARG A 70 -16.72 -11.29 -12.52
N ASN A 71 -18.01 -11.19 -12.27
CA ASN A 71 -19.04 -11.22 -13.31
C ASN A 71 -19.53 -9.79 -13.60
N HIS A 72 -18.61 -8.83 -13.78
CA HIS A 72 -18.96 -7.48 -14.16
C HIS A 72 -19.61 -7.45 -15.55
N PRO A 73 -20.76 -6.77 -15.75
CA PRO A 73 -21.48 -6.82 -17.03
C PRO A 73 -20.70 -6.22 -18.20
N ASP A 74 -19.92 -5.15 -17.94
CA ASP A 74 -19.25 -4.38 -19.00
C ASP A 74 -17.74 -4.60 -19.07
N VAL A 75 -17.15 -5.36 -18.11
CA VAL A 75 -15.69 -5.55 -18.01
C VAL A 75 -15.36 -7.04 -17.95
N ASP A 76 -14.64 -7.55 -18.96
CA ASP A 76 -14.23 -8.95 -19.00
C ASP A 76 -12.75 -9.14 -18.65
N ARG A 77 -11.87 -9.22 -19.62
CA ARG A 77 -10.44 -9.56 -19.43
C ARG A 77 -9.54 -8.34 -19.31
N ALA A 78 -10.01 -7.20 -19.72
CA ALA A 78 -9.32 -5.91 -19.64
C ALA A 78 -10.36 -4.82 -19.44
N ILE A 79 -9.88 -3.67 -18.98
CA ILE A 79 -10.68 -2.46 -18.85
C ILE A 79 -10.10 -1.40 -19.77
N SER A 80 -10.91 -0.85 -20.68
CA SER A 80 -10.48 0.27 -21.51
C SER A 80 -10.56 1.59 -20.72
N ARG A 81 -9.95 2.64 -21.27
CA ARG A 81 -10.03 3.97 -20.67
C ARG A 81 -11.48 4.46 -20.57
N GLU A 82 -12.23 4.28 -21.66
CA GLU A 82 -13.64 4.70 -21.76
C GLU A 82 -14.50 3.94 -20.75
N GLN A 83 -14.30 2.62 -20.62
CA GLN A 83 -14.98 1.81 -19.62
C GLN A 83 -14.63 2.31 -18.20
N TYR A 84 -13.34 2.49 -17.91
CA TYR A 84 -12.89 2.97 -16.60
C TYR A 84 -13.54 4.31 -16.23
N GLU A 85 -13.57 5.27 -17.16
CA GLU A 85 -14.13 6.60 -16.93
C GLU A 85 -15.65 6.61 -16.84
N SER A 86 -16.35 5.60 -17.39
CA SER A 86 -17.81 5.45 -17.32
C SER A 86 -18.29 4.76 -16.04
N LEU A 87 -17.41 4.00 -15.37
CA LEU A 87 -17.75 3.28 -14.14
C LEU A 87 -17.83 4.22 -12.94
N LYS A 88 -18.58 3.79 -11.94
CA LYS A 88 -18.49 4.36 -10.59
C LYS A 88 -17.32 3.74 -9.83
N HIS A 89 -16.70 4.53 -8.97
CA HIS A 89 -15.50 4.12 -8.26
C HIS A 89 -15.66 4.08 -6.75
N VAL A 90 -15.07 3.05 -6.14
CA VAL A 90 -14.72 3.02 -4.72
C VAL A 90 -13.32 3.58 -4.58
N ASN A 91 -13.17 4.64 -3.82
CA ASN A 91 -11.91 5.31 -3.58
C ASN A 91 -11.44 5.06 -2.15
N VAL A 92 -10.15 4.74 -1.98
CA VAL A 92 -9.54 4.63 -0.65
C VAL A 92 -8.83 5.93 -0.33
N LEU A 93 -9.22 6.53 0.79
CA LEU A 93 -8.64 7.77 1.32
C LEU A 93 -7.88 7.45 2.61
N PRO A 94 -6.71 6.82 2.55
CA PRO A 94 -5.91 6.64 3.76
C PRO A 94 -5.55 8.01 4.33
N PRO A 95 -5.43 8.14 5.65
CA PRO A 95 -5.02 9.40 6.26
C PRO A 95 -3.64 9.82 5.76
N GLY A 96 -3.38 11.13 5.70
CA GLY A 96 -2.08 11.71 5.41
C GLY A 96 -1.73 11.89 3.93
N ARG A 97 -0.46 12.24 3.68
CA ARG A 97 0.08 12.56 2.34
C ARG A 97 0.20 11.36 1.39
N ILE A 98 0.00 10.14 1.87
CA ILE A 98 -0.12 8.93 1.03
C ILE A 98 -1.20 9.10 -0.05
N ARG A 99 -2.22 9.92 0.23
CA ARG A 99 -3.23 10.33 -0.76
C ARG A 99 -2.63 10.84 -2.07
N ALA A 100 -1.50 11.55 -1.99
CA ALA A 100 -0.92 12.21 -3.14
C ALA A 100 -0.44 11.25 -4.23
N GLY A 101 0.02 10.03 -3.89
CA GLY A 101 0.61 9.10 -4.87
C GLY A 101 -0.39 8.58 -5.89
N VAL A 102 -1.48 7.97 -5.42
CA VAL A 102 -2.54 7.43 -6.30
C VAL A 102 -3.24 8.56 -7.06
N PHE A 103 -3.60 9.65 -6.37
CA PHE A 103 -4.24 10.81 -7.01
C PHE A 103 -3.33 11.49 -8.04
N GLN A 104 -2.03 11.60 -7.75
CA GLN A 104 -1.07 12.19 -8.69
C GLN A 104 -0.90 11.29 -9.92
N ALA A 105 -0.79 9.96 -9.75
CA ALA A 105 -0.68 9.03 -10.86
C ALA A 105 -1.89 9.12 -11.79
N LEU A 106 -3.10 9.11 -11.23
CA LEU A 106 -4.34 9.26 -11.99
C LEU A 106 -4.46 10.64 -12.64
N GLY A 107 -4.09 11.70 -11.92
CA GLY A 107 -4.11 13.07 -12.44
C GLY A 107 -3.12 13.31 -13.58
N LYS A 108 -1.91 12.75 -13.51
CA LYS A 108 -0.90 12.84 -14.58
C LYS A 108 -1.41 12.25 -15.90
N GLN A 109 -2.24 11.21 -15.82
CA GLN A 109 -2.85 10.55 -16.98
C GLN A 109 -4.20 11.16 -17.38
N ASN A 110 -4.65 12.21 -16.68
CA ASN A 110 -5.96 12.83 -16.89
C ASN A 110 -7.11 11.82 -16.92
N LEU A 111 -7.03 10.79 -16.05
CA LEU A 111 -8.09 9.80 -15.87
C LEU A 111 -9.20 10.36 -15.00
N LYS A 112 -10.39 10.41 -15.56
CA LYS A 112 -11.60 10.84 -14.83
C LYS A 112 -12.18 9.67 -14.03
N ARG A 113 -12.77 9.97 -12.88
CA ARG A 113 -13.47 9.00 -12.05
C ARG A 113 -14.72 9.60 -11.44
N ASP A 114 -15.82 8.91 -11.60
CA ASP A 114 -17.05 9.18 -10.82
C ASP A 114 -16.95 8.40 -9.49
N VAL A 115 -16.49 9.07 -8.43
CA VAL A 115 -16.30 8.46 -7.11
C VAL A 115 -17.63 8.40 -6.37
N ALA A 116 -18.24 7.21 -6.34
CA ALA A 116 -19.49 6.96 -5.64
C ALA A 116 -19.30 6.74 -4.13
N VAL A 117 -18.18 6.12 -3.72
CA VAL A 117 -17.90 5.80 -2.32
C VAL A 117 -16.43 6.09 -2.01
N SER A 118 -16.17 6.71 -0.86
CA SER A 118 -14.84 6.88 -0.30
C SER A 118 -14.73 6.18 1.05
N VAL A 119 -13.70 5.35 1.22
CA VAL A 119 -13.43 4.62 2.46
C VAL A 119 -12.02 4.93 2.97
N THR A 120 -11.76 4.67 4.23
CA THR A 120 -10.44 4.91 4.85
C THR A 120 -9.56 3.66 4.88
N HIS A 121 -10.14 2.47 4.71
CA HIS A 121 -9.45 1.20 4.86
C HIS A 121 -9.57 0.32 3.62
N PHE A 122 -8.47 -0.22 3.15
CA PHE A 122 -8.42 -1.13 2.01
C PHE A 122 -9.28 -2.40 2.20
N LEU A 123 -9.42 -2.88 3.45
CA LEU A 123 -10.19 -4.09 3.77
C LEU A 123 -11.69 -3.98 3.46
N ALA A 124 -12.24 -2.77 3.40
CA ALA A 124 -13.66 -2.57 3.07
C ALA A 124 -13.95 -2.70 1.57
N VAL A 125 -12.92 -2.52 0.72
CA VAL A 125 -13.10 -2.46 -0.74
C VAL A 125 -13.59 -3.77 -1.33
N PRO A 126 -13.02 -4.95 -0.99
CA PRO A 126 -13.45 -6.24 -1.56
C PRO A 126 -14.95 -6.50 -1.42
N GLU A 127 -15.49 -6.22 -0.24
CA GLU A 127 -16.91 -6.45 0.05
C GLU A 127 -17.83 -5.52 -0.75
N MET A 128 -17.41 -4.28 -0.96
CA MET A 128 -18.18 -3.32 -1.78
C MET A 128 -18.13 -3.67 -3.26
N ILE A 129 -16.95 -4.02 -3.77
CA ILE A 129 -16.77 -4.40 -5.17
C ILE A 129 -17.51 -5.69 -5.50
N ALA A 130 -17.53 -6.67 -4.59
CA ALA A 130 -18.18 -7.96 -4.82
C ALA A 130 -19.70 -7.84 -5.05
N VAL A 131 -20.33 -6.79 -4.53
CA VAL A 131 -21.80 -6.60 -4.58
C VAL A 131 -22.26 -5.43 -5.47
N THR A 132 -21.33 -4.79 -6.20
CA THR A 132 -21.62 -3.64 -7.07
C THR A 132 -20.92 -3.77 -8.42
N ASP A 133 -21.32 -2.94 -9.39
CA ASP A 133 -20.63 -2.76 -10.66
C ASP A 133 -19.60 -1.60 -10.58
N TYR A 134 -18.99 -1.42 -9.42
CA TYR A 134 -17.97 -0.38 -9.22
C TYR A 134 -16.57 -0.91 -9.51
N CYS A 135 -15.67 0.02 -9.77
CA CYS A 135 -14.24 -0.23 -9.92
C CYS A 135 -13.47 0.38 -8.74
N ALA A 136 -12.44 -0.29 -8.29
CA ALA A 136 -11.45 0.28 -7.37
C ALA A 136 -10.06 0.26 -8.01
N THR A 137 -9.28 1.33 -7.81
CA THR A 137 -7.86 1.36 -8.20
C THR A 137 -7.01 1.26 -6.93
N LEU A 138 -6.26 0.17 -6.82
CA LEU A 138 -5.54 -0.21 -5.61
C LEU A 138 -4.07 -0.53 -5.90
N PRO A 139 -3.18 -0.44 -4.89
CA PRO A 139 -1.82 -0.97 -4.99
C PRO A 139 -1.79 -2.44 -5.43
N ILE A 140 -0.87 -2.79 -6.33
CA ILE A 140 -0.74 -4.16 -6.87
C ILE A 140 -0.50 -5.16 -5.76
N LEU A 141 0.33 -4.82 -4.79
CA LEU A 141 0.59 -5.70 -3.64
C LEU A 141 -0.69 -6.05 -2.87
N ILE A 142 -1.63 -5.11 -2.75
CA ILE A 142 -2.95 -5.39 -2.13
C ILE A 142 -3.79 -6.27 -3.05
N CYS A 143 -3.81 -5.97 -4.35
CA CYS A 143 -4.59 -6.71 -5.34
C CYS A 143 -4.26 -8.21 -5.38
N ARG A 144 -3.00 -8.59 -5.17
CA ARG A 144 -2.56 -10.00 -5.11
C ARG A 144 -3.25 -10.80 -4.01
N GLY A 145 -3.51 -10.19 -2.87
CA GLY A 145 -4.33 -10.81 -1.82
C GLY A 145 -5.77 -11.05 -2.28
N LEU A 146 -6.28 -10.18 -3.15
CA LEU A 146 -7.64 -10.21 -3.66
C LEU A 146 -7.83 -11.18 -4.83
N GLU A 147 -6.77 -11.57 -5.55
CA GLU A 147 -6.84 -12.56 -6.64
C GLU A 147 -7.38 -13.92 -6.20
N ARG A 148 -7.24 -14.24 -4.91
CA ARG A 148 -7.76 -15.47 -4.30
C ARG A 148 -9.25 -15.41 -3.99
N ASP A 149 -9.85 -14.22 -4.00
CA ASP A 149 -11.29 -14.07 -3.80
C ASP A 149 -12.04 -14.39 -5.11
N PRO A 150 -12.83 -15.48 -5.14
CA PRO A 150 -13.54 -15.87 -6.37
C PRO A 150 -14.59 -14.86 -6.82
N ARG A 151 -14.98 -13.92 -5.98
CA ARG A 151 -15.96 -12.87 -6.29
C ARG A 151 -15.35 -11.72 -7.09
N LEU A 152 -14.00 -11.61 -7.08
CA LEU A 152 -13.27 -10.45 -7.61
C LEU A 152 -12.45 -10.82 -8.84
N LYS A 153 -12.12 -9.81 -9.61
CA LYS A 153 -11.23 -9.84 -10.76
C LYS A 153 -10.26 -8.66 -10.66
N VAL A 154 -8.96 -8.96 -10.68
CA VAL A 154 -7.90 -7.96 -10.76
C VAL A 154 -7.49 -7.80 -12.21
N LEU A 155 -7.38 -6.58 -12.68
CA LEU A 155 -7.05 -6.22 -14.05
C LEU A 155 -5.95 -5.14 -14.06
N PRO A 156 -5.09 -5.10 -15.07
CA PRO A 156 -4.22 -3.97 -15.30
C PRO A 156 -5.02 -2.66 -15.36
N ALA A 157 -4.43 -1.57 -14.92
CA ALA A 157 -5.00 -0.24 -15.13
C ALA A 157 -5.10 0.05 -16.65
N PRO A 158 -6.09 0.86 -17.11
CA PRO A 158 -6.32 1.12 -18.52
C PRO A 158 -5.20 1.94 -19.19
N VAL A 159 -4.32 2.51 -18.41
CA VAL A 159 -3.14 3.28 -18.82
C VAL A 159 -2.00 3.01 -17.84
N ASP A 160 -0.77 3.27 -18.27
CA ASP A 160 0.39 3.20 -17.37
C ASP A 160 0.30 4.29 -16.29
N LEU A 161 0.13 3.89 -15.05
CA LEU A 161 0.07 4.76 -13.89
C LEU A 161 1.44 4.93 -13.19
N GLY A 162 2.48 4.27 -13.72
CA GLY A 162 3.80 4.23 -13.13
C GLY A 162 3.85 3.46 -11.80
N THR A 163 5.00 3.53 -11.16
CA THR A 163 5.25 2.94 -9.85
C THR A 163 5.50 4.02 -8.79
N PHE A 164 5.46 3.61 -7.53
CA PHE A 164 5.81 4.45 -6.39
C PHE A 164 6.62 3.63 -5.38
N PRO A 165 7.60 4.27 -4.70
CA PRO A 165 8.43 3.56 -3.73
C PRO A 165 7.64 3.23 -2.45
N VAL A 166 7.92 2.06 -1.92
CA VAL A 166 7.60 1.67 -0.54
C VAL A 166 8.90 1.70 0.24
N GLU A 167 8.93 2.48 1.30
CA GLU A 167 10.14 2.86 2.00
C GLU A 167 10.02 2.58 3.50
N LEU A 168 11.17 2.38 4.14
CA LEU A 168 11.34 2.29 5.57
C LEU A 168 12.06 3.54 6.06
N GLY A 169 11.43 4.29 6.97
CA GLY A 169 12.02 5.46 7.60
C GLY A 169 12.26 5.25 9.09
N TRP A 170 13.36 5.80 9.61
CA TRP A 170 13.65 5.83 11.05
C TRP A 170 14.49 7.04 11.43
N HIS A 171 14.38 7.47 12.69
CA HIS A 171 15.17 8.58 13.19
C HIS A 171 16.66 8.24 13.27
N VAL A 172 17.54 9.16 12.88
CA VAL A 172 19.01 8.98 12.85
C VAL A 172 19.61 8.53 14.17
N ARG A 173 18.98 8.86 15.30
CA ARG A 173 19.39 8.43 16.65
C ARG A 173 19.48 6.91 16.82
N TYR A 174 18.70 6.16 16.01
CA TYR A 174 18.68 4.70 16.04
C TYR A 174 19.66 4.06 15.04
N ARG A 175 20.53 4.86 14.41
CA ARG A 175 21.47 4.36 13.39
C ARG A 175 22.28 3.18 13.89
N ASP A 176 22.86 3.34 15.08
CA ASP A 176 23.83 2.39 15.66
C ASP A 176 23.24 1.54 16.80
N ASP A 177 21.96 1.68 17.09
CA ASP A 177 21.27 0.84 18.08
C ASP A 177 21.19 -0.60 17.59
N PRO A 178 21.78 -1.60 18.29
CA PRO A 178 21.86 -2.98 17.81
C PRO A 178 20.48 -3.65 17.67
N ALA A 179 19.56 -3.40 18.60
CA ALA A 179 18.23 -3.99 18.58
C ALA A 179 17.42 -3.41 17.41
N HIS A 180 17.52 -2.10 17.20
CA HIS A 180 16.86 -1.45 16.09
C HIS A 180 17.45 -1.88 14.74
N ARG A 181 18.77 -2.04 14.63
CA ARG A 181 19.44 -2.58 13.42
C ARG A 181 18.95 -3.97 13.08
N TRP A 182 18.85 -4.84 14.08
CA TRP A 182 18.32 -6.18 13.90
C TRP A 182 16.86 -6.15 13.39
N LEU A 183 16.02 -5.32 14.00
CA LEU A 183 14.61 -5.21 13.58
C LEU A 183 14.48 -4.63 12.16
N ARG A 184 15.29 -3.62 11.80
CA ARG A 184 15.35 -3.10 10.41
C ARG A 184 15.72 -4.21 9.42
N ALA A 185 16.74 -5.01 9.74
CA ALA A 185 17.16 -6.13 8.88
C ALA A 185 16.01 -7.12 8.70
N ALA A 186 15.29 -7.47 9.77
CA ALA A 186 14.13 -8.35 9.68
C ALA A 186 13.02 -7.79 8.78
N VAL A 187 12.75 -6.48 8.85
CA VAL A 187 11.78 -5.79 7.96
C VAL A 187 12.25 -5.83 6.51
N ILE A 188 13.51 -5.47 6.25
CA ILE A 188 14.09 -5.42 4.90
C ILE A 188 14.08 -6.80 4.24
N ASP A 189 14.52 -7.83 4.96
CA ASP A 189 14.55 -9.19 4.43
C ASP A 189 13.14 -9.72 4.16
N THR A 190 12.18 -9.37 5.02
CA THR A 190 10.77 -9.74 4.81
C THR A 190 10.21 -9.04 3.56
N ALA A 191 10.51 -7.76 3.39
CA ALA A 191 10.11 -7.00 2.20
C ALA A 191 10.72 -7.58 0.91
N ARG A 192 12.01 -7.95 0.94
CA ARG A 192 12.70 -8.59 -0.18
C ARG A 192 12.04 -9.91 -0.56
N SER A 193 11.75 -10.78 0.41
CA SER A 193 11.09 -12.05 0.16
C SER A 193 9.70 -11.88 -0.48
N ILE A 194 8.97 -10.83 -0.10
CA ILE A 194 7.69 -10.48 -0.70
C ILE A 194 7.89 -9.99 -2.14
N SER A 195 8.85 -9.11 -2.41
CA SER A 195 9.15 -8.59 -3.75
C SER A 195 9.54 -9.73 -4.70
N GLU A 196 10.46 -10.62 -4.29
CA GLU A 196 10.90 -11.77 -5.08
C GLU A 196 9.76 -12.75 -5.41
N SER A 197 8.90 -13.05 -4.41
CA SER A 197 7.72 -13.92 -4.63
C SER A 197 6.65 -13.23 -5.46
N SER A 198 6.80 -11.96 -5.68
CA SER A 198 5.83 -11.08 -6.31
C SER A 198 6.17 -10.74 -7.76
N GLY A 199 7.39 -10.99 -8.25
CA GLY A 199 7.81 -10.65 -9.62
C GLY A 199 7.73 -9.14 -9.92
N VAL A 200 7.92 -8.30 -8.90
CA VAL A 200 8.04 -6.83 -9.02
C VAL A 200 9.48 -6.45 -8.80
#